data_1950df57d0ece4f0e041255a3808df69
#
_entry.id   1950df57d0ece4f0e041255a3808df69
#
_cell.length_a   1.000
_cell.length_b   1.000
_cell.length_c   1.000
_cell.angle_alpha   90.00
_cell.angle_beta   90.00
_cell.angle_gamma   90.00
#
_symmetry.space_group_name_H-M   'P 1'
#
loop_
_entity.id
_entity.type
_entity.pdbx_description
1 polymer ?
#
loop_
_entity_poly.entity_id
_entity_poly.type
_entity_poly.pdbx_seq_one_letter_code
_entity_poly.pdbx_strand_id
1 'polypeptide(L)'
;MKLTMASSPHNHSRKSVTRLMLTVIAACIPGVIAQVVFFGTGVLIQLLLALVCVSAFEAAVMLMRKRPIWPALSDGSAWLTGVLLAISIPPLAPWWSIVIGCLFAIVIVKQLYGGLGFNLFNPAMAAYVLLLVSFPVQMTAWLPVTELLNTGITFSQQLSLIFSDFTTLGYSLDQLRVGIDGSTMPTPLDTLKTDIAHGLTVTESMQKSVFNEWTGLGWGWVNLAFLLGGLYLLKTKVINWHIPVSFIASLSLCAAIGYIASPGTEPGVVFHLFSGATMLGAFFIATDPVSAATTNRGRLIYGAAIGLIVYLIRTFGGFPDAVAFGVLLINIAVPLIDYYTQPRTYGHGAVK
;
A
#
# COMPACT_ATOMS: atom_id res chain seq x y z
N MET A 1 -18.66 17.50 54.63
CA MET A 1 -17.75 17.92 53.51
C MET A 1 -17.83 16.83 52.45
N LYS A 2 -18.52 17.06 51.31
CA LYS A 2 -18.62 16.11 50.21
C LYS A 2 -17.35 16.21 49.42
N LEU A 3 -16.49 15.19 49.48
CA LEU A 3 -15.33 15.04 48.62
C LEU A 3 -15.82 14.78 47.18
N THR A 4 -15.77 15.78 46.32
CA THR A 4 -15.96 15.59 44.88
C THR A 4 -14.69 14.98 44.32
N MET A 5 -14.72 13.70 43.98
CA MET A 5 -13.66 13.05 43.21
C MET A 5 -13.66 13.67 41.81
N ALA A 6 -12.76 14.60 41.55
CA ALA A 6 -12.48 15.03 40.21
C ALA A 6 -11.64 13.91 39.54
N SER A 7 -12.10 13.39 38.39
CA SER A 7 -11.27 12.50 37.56
C SER A 7 -10.00 13.24 37.18
N SER A 8 -8.84 12.53 37.20
CA SER A 8 -7.58 13.14 36.76
C SER A 8 -7.74 13.74 35.38
N PRO A 9 -7.09 14.90 35.11
CA PRO A 9 -7.22 15.56 33.83
C PRO A 9 -6.66 14.66 32.72
N HIS A 10 -7.56 14.04 31.95
CA HIS A 10 -7.17 13.32 30.75
C HIS A 10 -6.89 14.32 29.64
N ASN A 11 -5.70 14.21 29.04
CA ASN A 11 -5.35 15.00 27.86
C ASN A 11 -6.15 14.47 26.67
N HIS A 12 -7.38 14.97 26.51
CA HIS A 12 -8.23 14.62 25.39
C HIS A 12 -7.68 15.28 24.13
N SER A 13 -7.10 14.50 23.23
CA SER A 13 -6.79 15.02 21.90
C SER A 13 -8.12 15.41 21.22
N ARG A 14 -8.20 16.64 20.70
CA ARG A 14 -9.39 17.11 19.97
C ARG A 14 -9.60 16.39 18.62
N LYS A 15 -8.69 15.47 18.25
CA LYS A 15 -8.77 14.72 17.01
C LYS A 15 -9.53 13.42 17.27
N SER A 16 -10.75 13.30 16.78
CA SER A 16 -11.49 12.04 16.76
C SER A 16 -10.83 11.05 15.78
N VAL A 17 -10.99 9.75 16.04
CA VAL A 17 -10.52 8.69 15.15
C VAL A 17 -11.08 8.89 13.74
N THR A 18 -12.36 9.18 13.61
CA THR A 18 -13.02 9.48 12.33
C THR A 18 -12.30 10.59 11.56
N ARG A 19 -11.97 11.69 12.24
CA ARG A 19 -11.24 12.80 11.59
C ARG A 19 -9.86 12.38 11.11
N LEU A 20 -9.15 11.56 11.87
CA LEU A 20 -7.85 11.02 11.46
C LEU A 20 -7.98 10.14 10.21
N MET A 21 -8.90 9.18 10.22
CA MET A 21 -9.11 8.27 9.08
C MET A 21 -9.54 9.02 7.83
N LEU A 22 -10.48 9.96 7.94
CA LEU A 22 -10.91 10.79 6.81
C LEU A 22 -9.79 11.72 6.28
N THR A 23 -8.91 12.22 7.16
CA THR A 23 -7.76 13.02 6.72
C THR A 23 -6.77 12.17 5.92
N VAL A 24 -6.55 10.91 6.30
CA VAL A 24 -5.70 9.99 5.53
C VAL A 24 -6.34 9.66 4.18
N ILE A 25 -7.65 9.38 4.13
CA ILE A 25 -8.38 9.17 2.86
C ILE A 25 -8.27 10.41 1.96
N ALA A 26 -8.47 11.60 2.49
CA ALA A 26 -8.32 12.86 1.73
C ALA A 26 -6.89 13.05 1.21
N ALA A 27 -5.88 12.66 1.98
CA ALA A 27 -4.48 12.73 1.56
C ALA A 27 -4.12 11.71 0.46
N CYS A 28 -4.91 10.64 0.26
CA CYS A 28 -4.76 9.72 -0.87
C CYS A 28 -5.27 10.31 -2.20
N ILE A 29 -6.12 11.35 -2.19
CA ILE A 29 -6.78 11.89 -3.38
C ILE A 29 -5.79 12.26 -4.50
N PRO A 30 -4.67 12.99 -4.25
CA PRO A 30 -3.72 13.30 -5.31
C PRO A 30 -3.16 12.04 -6.00
N GLY A 31 -2.85 11.00 -5.23
CA GLY A 31 -2.39 9.71 -5.75
C GLY A 31 -3.45 8.99 -6.58
N VAL A 32 -4.71 9.00 -6.13
CA VAL A 32 -5.85 8.45 -6.88
C VAL A 32 -6.05 9.18 -8.20
N ILE A 33 -5.97 10.52 -8.20
CA ILE A 33 -6.08 11.33 -9.42
C ILE A 33 -4.96 10.94 -10.40
N ALA A 34 -3.72 10.84 -9.92
CA ALA A 34 -2.59 10.42 -10.75
C ALA A 34 -2.82 8.99 -11.32
N GLN A 35 -3.29 8.04 -10.51
CA GLN A 35 -3.61 6.69 -11.00
C GLN A 35 -4.71 6.71 -12.07
N VAL A 36 -5.76 7.52 -11.90
CA VAL A 36 -6.83 7.65 -12.91
C VAL A 36 -6.31 8.23 -14.21
N VAL A 37 -5.44 9.23 -14.15
CA VAL A 37 -4.85 9.86 -15.34
C VAL A 37 -3.98 8.87 -16.11
N PHE A 38 -3.11 8.12 -15.42
CA PHE A 38 -2.15 7.24 -16.08
C PHE A 38 -2.69 5.83 -16.38
N PHE A 39 -3.54 5.28 -15.51
CA PHE A 39 -4.01 3.88 -15.61
C PHE A 39 -5.52 3.76 -15.92
N GLY A 40 -6.22 4.89 -16.07
CA GLY A 40 -7.61 4.92 -16.43
C GLY A 40 -8.60 4.87 -15.27
N THR A 41 -9.90 4.94 -15.64
CA THR A 41 -11.01 5.07 -14.69
C THR A 41 -11.35 3.78 -13.93
N GLY A 42 -10.74 2.65 -14.28
CA GLY A 42 -10.89 1.37 -13.55
C GLY A 42 -10.57 1.49 -12.05
N VAL A 43 -9.62 2.35 -11.68
CA VAL A 43 -9.32 2.67 -10.28
C VAL A 43 -10.55 3.17 -9.52
N LEU A 44 -11.40 4.00 -10.14
CA LEU A 44 -12.63 4.52 -9.51
C LEU A 44 -13.67 3.42 -9.32
N ILE A 45 -13.76 2.48 -10.29
CA ILE A 45 -14.66 1.32 -10.18
C ILE A 45 -14.21 0.43 -9.01
N GLN A 46 -12.92 0.12 -8.91
CA GLN A 46 -12.37 -0.65 -7.79
C GLN A 46 -12.56 0.05 -6.43
N LEU A 47 -12.38 1.37 -6.38
CA LEU A 47 -12.64 2.17 -5.18
C LEU A 47 -14.11 2.08 -4.74
N LEU A 48 -15.04 2.24 -5.67
CA LEU A 48 -16.47 2.15 -5.38
C LEU A 48 -16.83 0.75 -4.88
N LEU A 49 -16.38 -0.29 -5.57
CA LEU A 49 -16.59 -1.69 -5.16
C LEU A 49 -16.01 -1.95 -3.76
N ALA A 50 -14.78 -1.51 -3.50
CA ALA A 50 -14.16 -1.66 -2.19
C ALA A 50 -14.98 -1.00 -1.09
N LEU A 51 -15.39 0.27 -1.26
CA LEU A 51 -16.18 1.01 -0.28
C LEU A 51 -17.52 0.34 0.02
N VAL A 52 -18.20 -0.17 -1.00
CA VAL A 52 -19.44 -0.94 -0.83
C VAL A 52 -19.18 -2.24 -0.07
N CYS A 53 -18.16 -3.01 -0.50
CA CYS A 53 -17.83 -4.30 0.12
C CYS A 53 -17.40 -4.16 1.59
N VAL A 54 -16.47 -3.24 1.90
CA VAL A 54 -16.02 -3.07 3.30
C VAL A 54 -17.15 -2.59 4.19
N SER A 55 -18.05 -1.73 3.69
CA SER A 55 -19.22 -1.28 4.45
C SER A 55 -20.20 -2.41 4.70
N ALA A 56 -20.46 -3.24 3.68
CA ALA A 56 -21.35 -4.39 3.81
C ALA A 56 -20.80 -5.44 4.78
N PHE A 57 -19.50 -5.80 4.67
CA PHE A 57 -18.87 -6.77 5.57
C PHE A 57 -18.76 -6.25 7.01
N GLU A 58 -18.42 -4.98 7.22
CA GLU A 58 -18.41 -4.36 8.54
C GLU A 58 -19.80 -4.41 9.18
N ALA A 59 -20.83 -3.99 8.41
CA ALA A 59 -22.22 -4.03 8.88
C ALA A 59 -22.67 -5.46 9.20
N ALA A 60 -22.36 -6.44 8.35
CA ALA A 60 -22.71 -7.84 8.56
C ALA A 60 -22.10 -8.39 9.86
N VAL A 61 -20.80 -8.13 10.10
CA VAL A 61 -20.15 -8.58 11.34
C VAL A 61 -20.73 -7.88 12.57
N MET A 62 -21.05 -6.58 12.50
CA MET A 62 -21.70 -5.86 13.61
C MET A 62 -23.08 -6.44 13.93
N LEU A 63 -23.88 -6.78 12.91
CA LEU A 63 -25.16 -7.48 13.08
C LEU A 63 -24.99 -8.84 13.78
N MET A 64 -24.05 -9.65 13.31
CA MET A 64 -23.75 -10.96 13.92
C MET A 64 -23.30 -10.84 15.38
N ARG A 65 -22.55 -9.80 15.70
CA ARG A 65 -22.07 -9.49 17.07
C ARG A 65 -23.11 -8.75 17.92
N LYS A 66 -24.30 -8.47 17.38
CA LYS A 66 -25.36 -7.70 18.04
C LYS A 66 -24.89 -6.33 18.58
N ARG A 67 -24.00 -5.67 17.82
CA ARG A 67 -23.46 -4.33 18.14
C ARG A 67 -24.05 -3.28 17.20
N PRO A 68 -24.13 -2.00 17.61
CA PRO A 68 -24.64 -0.94 16.76
C PRO A 68 -23.73 -0.76 15.53
N ILE A 69 -24.33 -0.73 14.33
CA ILE A 69 -23.62 -0.67 13.04
C ILE A 69 -23.03 0.72 12.82
N TRP A 70 -23.83 1.77 13.09
CA TRP A 70 -23.48 3.15 12.73
C TRP A 70 -22.17 3.65 13.36
N PRO A 71 -21.88 3.44 14.65
CA PRO A 71 -20.62 3.84 15.25
C PRO A 71 -19.39 3.16 14.61
N ALA A 72 -19.53 1.90 14.20
CA ALA A 72 -18.44 1.16 13.54
C ALA A 72 -18.17 1.66 12.11
N LEU A 73 -19.23 1.96 11.35
CA LEU A 73 -19.08 2.51 10.00
C LEU A 73 -18.58 3.96 10.01
N SER A 74 -19.03 4.76 10.97
CA SER A 74 -18.71 6.18 11.06
C SER A 74 -17.28 6.46 11.54
N ASP A 75 -16.54 5.47 12.05
CA ASP A 75 -15.15 5.64 12.44
C ASP A 75 -14.20 5.82 11.23
N GLY A 76 -14.63 5.42 10.03
CA GLY A 76 -13.91 5.56 8.78
C GLY A 76 -12.78 4.55 8.57
N SER A 77 -12.51 3.68 9.53
CA SER A 77 -11.39 2.73 9.46
C SER A 77 -11.61 1.64 8.40
N ALA A 78 -12.85 1.15 8.21
CA ALA A 78 -13.18 0.22 7.14
C ALA A 78 -13.02 0.89 5.77
N TRP A 79 -13.46 2.14 5.62
CA TRP A 79 -13.31 2.89 4.37
C TRP A 79 -11.85 3.11 4.02
N LEU A 80 -11.00 3.48 5.00
CA LEU A 80 -9.57 3.61 4.78
C LEU A 80 -8.96 2.28 4.31
N THR A 81 -9.30 1.15 4.95
CA THR A 81 -8.85 -0.18 4.54
C THR A 81 -9.26 -0.48 3.10
N GLY A 82 -10.51 -0.20 2.73
CA GLY A 82 -11.02 -0.38 1.36
C GLY A 82 -10.30 0.49 0.34
N VAL A 83 -10.06 1.78 0.66
CA VAL A 83 -9.32 2.70 -0.20
C VAL A 83 -7.89 2.21 -0.42
N LEU A 84 -7.15 1.88 0.65
CA LEU A 84 -5.78 1.41 0.55
C LEU A 84 -5.66 0.11 -0.25
N LEU A 85 -6.60 -0.83 -0.08
CA LEU A 85 -6.63 -2.05 -0.86
C LEU A 85 -6.93 -1.77 -2.34
N ALA A 86 -7.94 -0.96 -2.64
CA ALA A 86 -8.36 -0.65 -4.01
C ALA A 86 -7.27 0.05 -4.84
N ILE A 87 -6.50 0.97 -4.23
CA ILE A 87 -5.39 1.66 -4.92
C ILE A 87 -4.12 0.80 -5.03
N SER A 88 -4.07 -0.34 -4.33
CA SER A 88 -2.92 -1.25 -4.36
C SER A 88 -3.08 -2.38 -5.38
N ILE A 89 -4.31 -2.72 -5.80
CA ILE A 89 -4.58 -3.76 -6.79
C ILE A 89 -4.60 -3.21 -8.22
N PRO A 90 -4.42 -4.06 -9.26
CA PRO A 90 -4.55 -3.61 -10.63
C PRO A 90 -5.92 -2.99 -10.92
N PRO A 91 -5.99 -1.85 -11.67
CA PRO A 91 -7.23 -1.13 -11.93
C PRO A 91 -8.33 -1.95 -12.61
N LEU A 92 -7.94 -2.91 -13.45
CA LEU A 92 -8.86 -3.79 -14.18
C LEU A 92 -8.90 -5.23 -13.60
N ALA A 93 -8.49 -5.41 -12.34
CA ALA A 93 -8.64 -6.69 -11.67
C ALA A 93 -10.13 -7.12 -11.65
N PRO A 94 -10.45 -8.42 -11.78
CA PRO A 94 -11.82 -8.91 -11.72
C PRO A 94 -12.52 -8.50 -10.42
N TRP A 95 -13.81 -8.19 -10.49
CA TRP A 95 -14.62 -7.72 -9.36
C TRP A 95 -14.58 -8.64 -8.13
N TRP A 96 -14.49 -9.94 -8.33
CA TRP A 96 -14.44 -10.92 -7.25
C TRP A 96 -13.15 -10.82 -6.41
N SER A 97 -12.05 -10.36 -7.00
CA SER A 97 -10.78 -10.21 -6.29
C SER A 97 -10.88 -9.16 -5.19
N ILE A 98 -11.46 -7.99 -5.48
CA ILE A 98 -11.66 -6.96 -4.44
C ILE A 98 -12.67 -7.41 -3.38
N VAL A 99 -13.69 -8.19 -3.75
CA VAL A 99 -14.67 -8.74 -2.81
C VAL A 99 -13.98 -9.69 -1.81
N ILE A 100 -13.17 -10.64 -2.32
CA ILE A 100 -12.41 -11.58 -1.46
C ILE A 100 -11.42 -10.81 -0.57
N GLY A 101 -10.71 -9.84 -1.15
CA GLY A 101 -9.78 -9.00 -0.38
C GLY A 101 -10.46 -8.22 0.74
N CYS A 102 -11.57 -7.57 0.45
CA CYS A 102 -12.35 -6.81 1.45
C CYS A 102 -12.93 -7.74 2.54
N LEU A 103 -13.44 -8.91 2.16
CA LEU A 103 -13.92 -9.90 3.12
C LEU A 103 -12.79 -10.31 4.07
N PHE A 104 -11.64 -10.67 3.54
CA PHE A 104 -10.50 -11.08 4.36
C PHE A 104 -10.00 -9.94 5.26
N ALA A 105 -9.83 -8.73 4.72
CA ALA A 105 -9.37 -7.56 5.45
C ALA A 105 -10.29 -7.22 6.64
N ILE A 106 -11.61 -7.17 6.39
CA ILE A 106 -12.57 -6.70 7.39
C ILE A 106 -12.95 -7.83 8.34
N VAL A 107 -13.35 -9.01 7.83
CA VAL A 107 -13.87 -10.07 8.69
C VAL A 107 -12.74 -10.75 9.45
N ILE A 108 -11.69 -11.18 8.73
CA ILE A 108 -10.62 -11.97 9.35
C ILE A 108 -9.62 -11.06 10.08
N VAL A 109 -8.97 -10.13 9.37
CA VAL A 109 -7.82 -9.38 9.93
C VAL A 109 -8.27 -8.31 10.92
N LYS A 110 -9.41 -7.64 10.69
CA LYS A 110 -9.90 -6.58 11.58
C LYS A 110 -10.83 -7.11 12.65
N GLN A 111 -11.95 -7.72 12.27
CA GLN A 111 -13.05 -8.01 13.18
C GLN A 111 -12.84 -9.27 14.03
N LEU A 112 -12.21 -10.32 13.49
CA LEU A 112 -11.95 -11.54 14.25
C LEU A 112 -11.02 -11.29 15.45
N TYR A 113 -10.07 -10.37 15.32
CA TYR A 113 -9.16 -9.95 16.41
C TYR A 113 -9.81 -8.99 17.42
N GLY A 114 -10.99 -8.48 17.17
CA GLY A 114 -11.70 -7.61 18.13
C GLY A 114 -12.19 -6.28 17.57
N GLY A 115 -11.80 -5.91 16.38
CA GLY A 115 -12.12 -4.66 15.70
C GLY A 115 -10.98 -3.66 15.72
N LEU A 116 -11.31 -2.38 15.54
CA LEU A 116 -10.32 -1.30 15.48
C LEU A 116 -9.43 -1.28 16.73
N GLY A 117 -8.13 -1.24 16.54
CA GLY A 117 -7.12 -1.17 17.60
C GLY A 117 -6.61 -2.52 18.11
N PHE A 118 -7.17 -3.65 17.65
CA PHE A 118 -6.77 -5.00 18.08
C PHE A 118 -6.12 -5.81 16.97
N ASN A 119 -6.08 -5.32 15.74
CA ASN A 119 -5.47 -6.01 14.61
C ASN A 119 -3.93 -6.02 14.73
N LEU A 120 -3.35 -7.21 14.59
CA LEU A 120 -1.90 -7.42 14.61
C LEU A 120 -1.25 -6.92 13.30
N PHE A 121 -1.95 -7.10 12.18
CA PHE A 121 -1.50 -6.74 10.84
C PHE A 121 -2.27 -5.55 10.30
N ASN A 122 -1.66 -4.83 9.35
CA ASN A 122 -2.41 -3.88 8.53
C ASN A 122 -3.43 -4.65 7.66
N PRO A 123 -4.75 -4.40 7.80
CA PRO A 123 -5.77 -5.22 7.15
C PRO A 123 -5.72 -5.15 5.62
N ALA A 124 -5.43 -3.97 5.05
CA ALA A 124 -5.34 -3.81 3.60
C ALA A 124 -4.16 -4.59 3.02
N MET A 125 -3.01 -4.56 3.69
CA MET A 125 -1.82 -5.28 3.23
C MET A 125 -1.93 -6.78 3.42
N ALA A 126 -2.54 -7.24 4.50
CA ALA A 126 -2.81 -8.67 4.70
C ALA A 126 -3.72 -9.22 3.60
N ALA A 127 -4.76 -8.48 3.22
CA ALA A 127 -5.62 -8.85 2.10
C ALA A 127 -4.89 -8.81 0.75
N TYR A 128 -4.07 -7.78 0.53
CA TYR A 128 -3.26 -7.67 -0.69
C TYR A 128 -2.31 -8.88 -0.86
N VAL A 129 -1.59 -9.26 0.20
CA VAL A 129 -0.69 -10.42 0.16
C VAL A 129 -1.47 -11.73 -0.02
N LEU A 130 -2.62 -11.89 0.64
CA LEU A 130 -3.49 -13.04 0.38
C LEU A 130 -3.85 -13.14 -1.10
N LEU A 131 -4.32 -12.04 -1.69
CA LEU A 131 -4.70 -12.01 -3.11
C LEU A 131 -3.49 -12.29 -4.01
N LEU A 132 -2.33 -11.69 -3.73
CA LEU A 132 -1.13 -11.86 -4.53
C LEU A 132 -0.61 -13.31 -4.52
N VAL A 133 -0.70 -13.98 -3.38
CA VAL A 133 -0.28 -15.39 -3.26
C VAL A 133 -1.32 -16.35 -3.85
N SER A 134 -2.61 -16.07 -3.65
CA SER A 134 -3.69 -16.95 -4.12
C SER A 134 -4.02 -16.77 -5.61
N PHE A 135 -3.90 -15.54 -6.12
CA PHE A 135 -4.28 -15.14 -7.47
C PHE A 135 -3.19 -14.29 -8.15
N PRO A 136 -1.96 -14.83 -8.30
CA PRO A 136 -0.82 -14.05 -8.79
C PRO A 136 -1.05 -13.47 -10.20
N VAL A 137 -1.69 -14.23 -11.09
CA VAL A 137 -1.95 -13.78 -12.47
C VAL A 137 -2.79 -12.49 -12.50
N GLN A 138 -3.89 -12.47 -11.75
CA GLN A 138 -4.77 -11.30 -11.68
C GLN A 138 -4.12 -10.11 -10.97
N MET A 139 -3.31 -10.38 -9.94
CA MET A 139 -2.65 -9.32 -9.16
C MET A 139 -1.43 -8.71 -9.84
N THR A 140 -0.83 -9.39 -10.81
CA THR A 140 0.27 -8.86 -11.63
C THR A 140 -0.19 -8.33 -12.98
N ALA A 141 -1.47 -8.45 -13.31
CA ALA A 141 -2.05 -8.02 -14.59
C ALA A 141 -2.28 -6.49 -14.67
N TRP A 142 -1.22 -5.72 -14.47
CA TRP A 142 -1.25 -4.28 -14.69
C TRP A 142 -1.23 -3.98 -16.18
N LEU A 143 -2.09 -3.07 -16.63
CA LEU A 143 -1.97 -2.51 -17.98
C LEU A 143 -0.86 -1.44 -17.99
N PRO A 144 -0.18 -1.25 -19.14
CA PRO A 144 0.67 -0.10 -19.34
C PRO A 144 -0.14 1.19 -19.24
N VAL A 145 0.54 2.32 -19.09
CA VAL A 145 -0.13 3.63 -19.05
C VAL A 145 -0.96 3.86 -20.33
N THR A 146 -2.05 4.61 -20.18
CA THR A 146 -3.00 4.87 -21.29
C THR A 146 -2.35 5.43 -22.54
N GLU A 147 -1.24 6.17 -22.41
CA GLU A 147 -0.47 6.70 -23.54
C GLU A 147 0.20 5.62 -24.41
N LEU A 148 0.50 4.47 -23.84
CA LEU A 148 1.10 3.34 -24.56
C LEU A 148 0.06 2.36 -25.14
N LEU A 149 -1.22 2.55 -24.83
CA LEU A 149 -2.30 1.74 -25.39
C LEU A 149 -2.67 2.26 -26.77
N ASN A 150 -2.56 1.42 -27.81
CA ASN A 150 -2.91 1.76 -29.19
C ASN A 150 -4.39 2.14 -29.37
N THR A 151 -5.25 1.65 -28.49
CA THR A 151 -6.67 1.96 -28.46
C THR A 151 -7.06 2.40 -27.05
N GLY A 152 -7.53 3.64 -26.91
CA GLY A 152 -8.06 4.12 -25.64
C GLY A 152 -9.22 3.23 -25.18
N ILE A 153 -9.12 2.69 -23.96
CA ILE A 153 -10.18 1.86 -23.38
C ILE A 153 -11.25 2.77 -22.77
N THR A 154 -12.45 2.73 -23.31
CA THR A 154 -13.59 3.51 -22.79
C THR A 154 -14.04 3.02 -21.42
N PHE A 155 -14.75 3.88 -20.67
CA PHE A 155 -15.29 3.52 -19.36
C PHE A 155 -16.17 2.26 -19.40
N SER A 156 -17.02 2.12 -20.44
CA SER A 156 -17.88 0.94 -20.62
C SER A 156 -17.08 -0.35 -20.85
N GLN A 157 -15.97 -0.26 -21.56
CA GLN A 157 -15.07 -1.41 -21.78
C GLN A 157 -14.32 -1.80 -20.50
N GLN A 158 -13.89 -0.82 -19.69
CA GLN A 158 -13.28 -1.08 -18.38
C GLN A 158 -14.28 -1.75 -17.43
N LEU A 159 -15.53 -1.27 -17.42
CA LEU A 159 -16.60 -1.90 -16.63
C LEU A 159 -16.86 -3.34 -17.10
N SER A 160 -16.94 -3.59 -18.40
CA SER A 160 -17.11 -4.93 -18.97
C SER A 160 -15.94 -5.85 -18.59
N LEU A 161 -14.69 -5.38 -18.69
CA LEU A 161 -13.50 -6.15 -18.29
C LEU A 161 -13.54 -6.56 -16.81
N ILE A 162 -13.89 -5.65 -15.92
CA ILE A 162 -13.93 -5.92 -14.48
C ILE A 162 -15.01 -6.96 -14.14
N PHE A 163 -16.16 -6.95 -14.81
CA PHE A 163 -17.29 -7.83 -14.46
C PHE A 163 -17.40 -9.10 -15.31
N SER A 164 -16.90 -9.11 -16.54
CA SER A 164 -17.03 -10.23 -17.48
C SER A 164 -15.72 -10.77 -18.05
N ASP A 165 -14.57 -10.21 -17.64
CA ASP A 165 -13.22 -10.54 -18.12
C ASP A 165 -12.96 -10.25 -19.62
N PHE A 166 -13.94 -9.69 -20.31
CA PHE A 166 -13.87 -9.32 -21.73
C PHE A 166 -14.35 -7.90 -21.96
N THR A 167 -13.73 -7.22 -22.94
CA THR A 167 -14.26 -5.95 -23.43
C THR A 167 -15.58 -6.16 -24.18
N THR A 168 -16.33 -5.09 -24.39
CA THR A 168 -17.53 -5.08 -25.27
C THR A 168 -17.23 -5.51 -26.71
N LEU A 169 -15.95 -5.51 -27.11
CA LEU A 169 -15.45 -5.97 -28.42
C LEU A 169 -14.92 -7.42 -28.38
N GLY A 170 -14.99 -8.10 -27.22
CA GLY A 170 -14.56 -9.48 -27.07
C GLY A 170 -13.07 -9.68 -26.78
N TYR A 171 -12.29 -8.61 -26.55
CA TYR A 171 -10.88 -8.74 -26.18
C TYR A 171 -10.73 -9.03 -24.71
N SER A 172 -9.86 -10.00 -24.36
CA SER A 172 -9.45 -10.25 -22.98
C SER A 172 -8.37 -9.25 -22.50
N LEU A 173 -8.16 -9.18 -21.18
CA LEU A 173 -7.12 -8.34 -20.59
C LEU A 173 -5.72 -8.69 -21.13
N ASP A 174 -5.43 -9.99 -21.30
CA ASP A 174 -4.15 -10.46 -21.83
C ASP A 174 -3.93 -10.03 -23.29
N GLN A 175 -4.97 -10.07 -24.10
CA GLN A 175 -4.90 -9.57 -25.49
C GLN A 175 -4.60 -8.08 -25.55
N LEU A 176 -5.15 -7.29 -24.62
CA LEU A 176 -4.86 -5.84 -24.52
C LEU A 176 -3.43 -5.56 -24.07
N ARG A 177 -2.84 -6.44 -23.26
CA ARG A 177 -1.44 -6.33 -22.80
C ARG A 177 -0.42 -6.64 -23.91
N VAL A 178 -0.75 -7.49 -24.84
CA VAL A 178 0.13 -7.91 -25.95
C VAL A 178 0.09 -6.92 -27.14
N GLY A 179 -0.69 -5.85 -27.06
CA GLY A 179 -1.00 -4.97 -28.21
C GLY A 179 0.17 -4.15 -28.78
N ILE A 180 1.32 -4.06 -28.12
CA ILE A 180 2.47 -3.28 -28.56
C ILE A 180 3.69 -4.20 -28.65
N ASP A 181 4.25 -4.38 -29.86
CA ASP A 181 5.45 -5.13 -30.19
C ASP A 181 5.47 -6.62 -29.77
N GLY A 182 4.30 -7.25 -29.57
CA GLY A 182 4.22 -8.67 -29.21
C GLY A 182 4.79 -9.04 -27.84
N SER A 183 5.20 -8.06 -27.03
CA SER A 183 5.68 -8.25 -25.66
C SER A 183 4.58 -7.95 -24.67
N THR A 184 4.42 -8.82 -23.65
CA THR A 184 3.64 -8.47 -22.47
C THR A 184 4.35 -7.33 -21.75
N MET A 185 3.62 -6.25 -21.41
CA MET A 185 4.18 -5.11 -20.67
C MET A 185 3.77 -5.24 -19.19
N PRO A 186 4.59 -5.91 -18.35
CA PRO A 186 4.40 -5.92 -16.91
C PRO A 186 4.73 -4.53 -16.30
N THR A 187 4.61 -4.43 -14.97
CA THR A 187 5.05 -3.21 -14.28
C THR A 187 6.53 -2.93 -14.55
N PRO A 188 6.99 -1.66 -14.48
CA PRO A 188 8.42 -1.33 -14.69
C PRO A 188 9.38 -2.12 -13.80
N LEU A 189 8.98 -2.41 -12.54
CA LEU A 189 9.77 -3.25 -11.63
C LEU A 189 9.88 -4.69 -12.12
N ASP A 190 8.81 -5.24 -12.65
CA ASP A 190 8.77 -6.61 -13.17
C ASP A 190 9.53 -6.73 -14.48
N THR A 191 9.37 -5.73 -15.38
CA THR A 191 10.13 -5.64 -16.63
C THR A 191 11.63 -5.62 -16.36
N LEU A 192 12.09 -4.72 -15.49
CA LEU A 192 13.51 -4.60 -15.16
C LEU A 192 14.05 -5.91 -14.56
N LYS A 193 13.31 -6.51 -13.63
CA LYS A 193 13.71 -7.77 -12.99
C LYS A 193 13.84 -8.92 -13.98
N THR A 194 12.86 -9.04 -14.87
CA THR A 194 12.85 -10.07 -15.92
C THR A 194 14.00 -9.86 -16.91
N ASP A 195 14.25 -8.62 -17.31
CA ASP A 195 15.32 -8.26 -18.23
C ASP A 195 16.70 -8.57 -17.65
N ILE A 196 16.94 -8.22 -16.38
CA ILE A 196 18.19 -8.56 -15.69
C ILE A 196 18.36 -10.09 -15.58
N ALA A 197 17.28 -10.82 -15.30
CA ALA A 197 17.32 -12.29 -15.28
C ALA A 197 17.65 -12.90 -16.65
N HIS A 198 17.31 -12.21 -17.75
CA HIS A 198 17.68 -12.58 -19.12
C HIS A 198 19.07 -12.07 -19.54
N GLY A 199 19.81 -11.42 -18.66
CA GLY A 199 21.18 -10.95 -18.90
C GLY A 199 21.30 -9.57 -19.55
N LEU A 200 20.18 -8.82 -19.64
CA LEU A 200 20.21 -7.42 -20.06
C LEU A 200 20.72 -6.53 -18.93
N THR A 201 21.36 -5.44 -19.30
CA THR A 201 21.76 -4.40 -18.34
C THR A 201 20.61 -3.46 -18.01
N VAL A 202 20.70 -2.75 -16.88
CA VAL A 202 19.72 -1.73 -16.49
C VAL A 202 19.59 -0.66 -17.59
N THR A 203 20.69 -0.23 -18.20
CA THR A 203 20.70 0.78 -19.27
C THR A 203 20.00 0.30 -20.53
N GLU A 204 20.14 -0.96 -20.91
CA GLU A 204 19.42 -1.55 -22.05
C GLU A 204 17.94 -1.71 -21.76
N SER A 205 17.58 -2.17 -20.56
CA SER A 205 16.17 -2.29 -20.14
C SER A 205 15.48 -0.94 -20.12
N MET A 206 16.14 0.12 -19.61
CA MET A 206 15.57 1.46 -19.53
C MET A 206 15.33 2.14 -20.91
N GLN A 207 15.82 1.58 -22.01
CA GLN A 207 15.49 2.06 -23.37
C GLN A 207 14.10 1.62 -23.84
N LYS A 208 13.45 0.70 -23.15
CA LYS A 208 12.09 0.25 -23.48
C LYS A 208 11.06 1.34 -23.22
N SER A 209 9.99 1.35 -23.99
CA SER A 209 8.90 2.34 -23.91
C SER A 209 8.16 2.42 -22.55
N VAL A 210 8.30 1.38 -21.72
CA VAL A 210 7.72 1.32 -20.36
C VAL A 210 8.41 2.27 -19.37
N PHE A 211 9.63 2.71 -19.71
CA PHE A 211 10.45 3.60 -18.87
C PHE A 211 10.48 5.02 -19.42
N ASN A 212 10.69 5.96 -18.54
CA ASN A 212 11.11 7.32 -18.86
C ASN A 212 12.55 7.53 -18.34
N GLU A 213 13.08 8.75 -18.44
CA GLU A 213 14.48 9.06 -18.09
C GLU A 213 14.89 8.68 -16.66
N TRP A 214 13.96 8.54 -15.72
CA TRP A 214 14.26 8.35 -14.28
C TRP A 214 13.52 7.20 -13.59
N THR A 215 12.41 6.72 -14.14
CA THR A 215 11.61 5.63 -13.55
C THR A 215 10.65 5.04 -14.59
N GLY A 216 9.73 4.19 -14.16
CA GLY A 216 8.65 3.71 -15.02
C GLY A 216 7.66 4.81 -15.39
N LEU A 217 7.24 4.83 -16.66
CA LEU A 217 6.29 5.78 -17.18
C LEU A 217 4.99 5.78 -16.35
N GLY A 218 4.52 6.96 -15.92
CA GLY A 218 3.36 7.12 -15.05
C GLY A 218 3.61 6.83 -13.57
N TRP A 219 4.41 5.81 -13.24
CA TRP A 219 4.66 5.38 -11.86
C TRP A 219 5.38 6.42 -11.02
N GLY A 220 6.33 7.14 -11.60
CA GLY A 220 7.02 8.22 -10.92
C GLY A 220 6.08 9.33 -10.48
N TRP A 221 5.15 9.72 -11.34
CA TRP A 221 4.15 10.75 -11.03
C TRP A 221 3.14 10.30 -9.97
N VAL A 222 2.72 9.03 -10.02
CA VAL A 222 1.87 8.44 -8.98
C VAL A 222 2.57 8.45 -7.62
N ASN A 223 3.83 8.04 -7.55
CA ASN A 223 4.61 8.10 -6.31
C ASN A 223 4.82 9.56 -5.84
N LEU A 224 5.07 10.50 -6.75
CA LEU A 224 5.18 11.92 -6.40
C LEU A 224 3.87 12.47 -5.82
N ALA A 225 2.73 12.08 -6.39
CA ALA A 225 1.42 12.47 -5.88
C ALA A 225 1.13 11.88 -4.48
N PHE A 226 1.50 10.63 -4.21
CA PHE A 226 1.44 10.06 -2.86
C PHE A 226 2.44 10.71 -1.90
N LEU A 227 3.63 11.10 -2.36
CA LEU A 227 4.57 11.88 -1.55
C LEU A 227 3.96 13.21 -1.12
N LEU A 228 3.29 13.95 -2.01
CA LEU A 228 2.60 15.20 -1.68
C LEU A 228 1.51 14.98 -0.62
N GLY A 229 0.70 13.93 -0.78
CA GLY A 229 -0.28 13.51 0.24
C GLY A 229 0.37 13.16 1.58
N GLY A 230 1.50 12.44 1.55
CA GLY A 230 2.29 12.10 2.73
C GLY A 230 2.87 13.32 3.45
N LEU A 231 3.40 14.30 2.72
CA LEU A 231 3.89 15.57 3.27
C LEU A 231 2.74 16.36 3.92
N TYR A 232 1.55 16.34 3.34
CA TYR A 232 0.36 16.92 3.97
C TYR A 232 0.04 16.25 5.31
N LEU A 233 0.11 14.90 5.41
CA LEU A 233 -0.10 14.17 6.66
C LEU A 233 0.96 14.53 7.72
N LEU A 234 2.22 14.71 7.35
CA LEU A 234 3.28 15.18 8.24
C LEU A 234 3.00 16.61 8.73
N LYS A 235 2.64 17.54 7.84
CA LYS A 235 2.32 18.91 8.16
C LYS A 235 1.14 19.03 9.14
N THR A 236 0.10 18.20 8.96
CA THR A 236 -1.07 18.16 9.84
C THR A 236 -0.85 17.36 11.12
N LYS A 237 0.35 16.78 11.30
CA LYS A 237 0.73 15.94 12.44
C LYS A 237 -0.25 14.76 12.66
N VAL A 238 -0.72 14.19 11.56
CA VAL A 238 -1.50 12.95 11.55
C VAL A 238 -0.58 11.75 11.71
N ILE A 239 0.56 11.80 11.02
CA ILE A 239 1.63 10.79 11.12
C ILE A 239 2.92 11.44 11.67
N ASN A 240 3.78 10.61 12.26
CA ASN A 240 5.10 11.00 12.70
C ASN A 240 6.14 10.73 11.60
N TRP A 241 7.15 11.59 11.48
CA TRP A 241 8.20 11.51 10.47
C TRP A 241 9.12 10.30 10.60
N HIS A 242 9.20 9.68 11.78
CA HIS A 242 10.17 8.61 12.10
C HIS A 242 10.07 7.43 11.14
N ILE A 243 8.85 6.91 10.89
CA ILE A 243 8.64 5.74 10.02
C ILE A 243 8.92 6.07 8.56
N PRO A 244 8.31 7.12 7.94
CA PRO A 244 8.56 7.42 6.54
C PRO A 244 10.03 7.72 6.25
N VAL A 245 10.68 8.52 7.11
CA VAL A 245 12.09 8.91 6.90
C VAL A 245 13.02 7.70 7.04
N SER A 246 12.85 6.86 8.07
CA SER A 246 13.69 5.68 8.25
C SER A 246 13.50 4.64 7.17
N PHE A 247 12.25 4.46 6.67
CA PHE A 247 11.97 3.57 5.55
C PHE A 247 12.65 4.05 4.27
N ILE A 248 12.44 5.31 3.88
CA ILE A 248 13.05 5.90 2.69
C ILE A 248 14.58 5.89 2.80
N ALA A 249 15.15 6.27 3.96
CA ALA A 249 16.59 6.31 4.18
C ALA A 249 17.22 4.91 4.08
N SER A 250 16.62 3.90 4.70
CA SER A 250 17.12 2.52 4.63
C SER A 250 17.05 1.95 3.22
N LEU A 251 15.92 2.13 2.51
CA LEU A 251 15.77 1.72 1.12
C LEU A 251 16.80 2.42 0.21
N SER A 252 16.99 3.75 0.39
CA SER A 252 17.96 4.52 -0.37
C SER A 252 19.40 4.07 -0.12
N LEU A 253 19.73 3.79 1.15
CA LEU A 253 21.07 3.31 1.52
C LEU A 253 21.36 1.94 0.88
N CYS A 254 20.42 1.00 0.99
CA CYS A 254 20.57 -0.32 0.38
C CYS A 254 20.68 -0.24 -1.16
N ALA A 255 19.82 0.58 -1.79
CA ALA A 255 19.87 0.80 -3.24
C ALA A 255 21.18 1.47 -3.69
N ALA A 256 21.71 2.42 -2.90
CA ALA A 256 23.00 3.05 -3.19
C ALA A 256 24.15 2.04 -3.10
N ILE A 257 24.17 1.20 -2.06
CA ILE A 257 25.19 0.14 -1.89
C ILE A 257 25.10 -0.85 -3.06
N GLY A 258 23.91 -1.32 -3.43
CA GLY A 258 23.69 -2.23 -4.54
C GLY A 258 24.18 -1.63 -5.87
N TYR A 259 23.80 -0.39 -6.15
CA TYR A 259 24.24 0.32 -7.35
C TYR A 259 25.76 0.49 -7.44
N ILE A 260 26.44 0.80 -6.33
CA ILE A 260 27.91 0.90 -6.30
C ILE A 260 28.56 -0.47 -6.50
N ALA A 261 27.96 -1.52 -5.92
CA ALA A 261 28.50 -2.88 -6.05
C ALA A 261 28.29 -3.47 -7.45
N SER A 262 27.19 -3.18 -8.13
CA SER A 262 26.82 -3.77 -9.43
C SER A 262 26.05 -2.78 -10.31
N PRO A 263 26.67 -1.73 -10.84
CA PRO A 263 25.98 -0.65 -11.57
C PRO A 263 25.32 -1.09 -12.90
N GLY A 264 25.68 -2.26 -13.42
CA GLY A 264 25.08 -2.83 -14.63
C GLY A 264 23.77 -3.59 -14.38
N THR A 265 23.55 -4.10 -13.17
CA THR A 265 22.41 -4.97 -12.82
C THR A 265 21.50 -4.38 -11.76
N GLU A 266 21.96 -3.37 -11.01
CA GLU A 266 21.16 -2.73 -9.97
C GLU A 266 20.75 -1.32 -10.41
N PRO A 267 19.44 -0.98 -10.34
CA PRO A 267 18.96 0.35 -10.67
C PRO A 267 19.32 1.37 -9.58
N GLY A 268 19.40 2.64 -9.96
CA GLY A 268 19.74 3.73 -9.04
C GLY A 268 18.67 3.97 -7.96
N VAL A 269 19.05 4.74 -6.93
CA VAL A 269 18.20 5.08 -5.77
C VAL A 269 16.85 5.68 -6.19
N VAL A 270 16.86 6.59 -7.16
CA VAL A 270 15.64 7.28 -7.64
C VAL A 270 14.63 6.28 -8.18
N PHE A 271 15.08 5.28 -8.93
CA PHE A 271 14.21 4.23 -9.44
C PHE A 271 13.52 3.47 -8.31
N HIS A 272 14.24 3.05 -7.28
CA HIS A 272 13.65 2.34 -6.13
C HIS A 272 12.65 3.20 -5.35
N LEU A 273 12.91 4.50 -5.23
CA LEU A 273 12.04 5.42 -4.48
C LEU A 273 10.74 5.75 -5.21
N PHE A 274 10.80 5.87 -6.54
CA PHE A 274 9.65 6.31 -7.33
C PHE A 274 9.01 5.20 -8.19
N SER A 275 9.38 3.94 -7.96
CA SER A 275 8.74 2.76 -8.57
C SER A 275 7.89 1.99 -7.57
N GLY A 276 6.89 1.26 -8.08
CA GLY A 276 5.95 0.49 -7.28
C GLY A 276 5.19 1.33 -6.26
N ALA A 277 4.92 0.77 -5.10
CA ALA A 277 4.15 1.40 -4.03
C ALA A 277 5.02 2.06 -2.94
N THR A 278 6.24 2.53 -3.24
CA THR A 278 7.18 2.99 -2.21
C THR A 278 6.63 4.16 -1.39
N MET A 279 6.15 5.22 -2.03
CA MET A 279 5.65 6.41 -1.31
C MET A 279 4.31 6.13 -0.64
N LEU A 280 3.43 5.36 -1.28
CA LEU A 280 2.21 4.87 -0.64
C LEU A 280 2.54 4.04 0.61
N GLY A 281 3.51 3.14 0.51
CA GLY A 281 3.99 2.29 1.61
C GLY A 281 4.55 3.09 2.77
N ALA A 282 5.46 4.03 2.48
CA ALA A 282 6.16 4.80 3.50
C ALA A 282 5.24 5.74 4.30
N PHE A 283 4.27 6.38 3.65
CA PHE A 283 3.46 7.43 4.27
C PHE A 283 2.06 7.00 4.70
N PHE A 284 1.46 5.98 4.07
CA PHE A 284 0.07 5.60 4.31
C PHE A 284 -0.08 4.20 4.91
N ILE A 285 0.79 3.27 4.50
CA ILE A 285 0.66 1.86 4.91
C ILE A 285 1.48 1.58 6.17
N ALA A 286 2.79 1.88 6.16
CA ALA A 286 3.67 1.61 7.29
C ALA A 286 3.38 2.51 8.51
N THR A 287 2.66 3.59 8.34
CA THR A 287 2.27 4.53 9.40
C THR A 287 0.91 4.20 10.03
N ASP A 288 0.36 3.00 9.78
CA ASP A 288 -0.87 2.55 10.43
C ASP A 288 -0.74 2.63 11.96
N PRO A 289 -1.63 3.38 12.64
CA PRO A 289 -1.48 3.65 14.08
C PRO A 289 -1.66 2.41 14.96
N VAL A 290 -2.24 1.33 14.43
CA VAL A 290 -2.55 0.12 15.19
C VAL A 290 -1.43 -0.92 15.08
N SER A 291 -0.95 -1.18 13.88
CA SER A 291 0.01 -2.26 13.62
C SER A 291 1.48 -1.82 13.62
N ALA A 292 1.76 -0.50 13.63
CA ALA A 292 3.12 0.02 13.66
C ALA A 292 3.67 0.16 15.09
N ALA A 293 5.01 0.25 15.22
CA ALA A 293 5.70 0.46 16.49
C ALA A 293 5.27 1.76 17.19
N THR A 294 5.16 1.71 18.53
CA THR A 294 4.61 2.81 19.34
C THR A 294 5.68 3.81 19.79
N THR A 295 6.89 3.34 20.13
CA THR A 295 7.98 4.19 20.63
C THR A 295 8.72 4.90 19.48
N ASN A 296 9.29 6.08 19.73
CA ASN A 296 10.03 6.81 18.68
C ASN A 296 11.25 6.04 18.17
N ARG A 297 11.97 5.34 19.06
CA ARG A 297 13.09 4.46 18.66
C ARG A 297 12.58 3.25 17.91
N GLY A 298 11.48 2.63 18.38
CA GLY A 298 10.84 1.51 17.71
C GLY A 298 10.38 1.86 16.30
N ARG A 299 9.80 3.06 16.10
CA ARG A 299 9.39 3.56 14.78
C ARG A 299 10.55 3.70 13.79
N LEU A 300 11.73 4.15 14.26
CA LEU A 300 12.92 4.22 13.41
C LEU A 300 13.41 2.82 13.00
N ILE A 301 13.47 1.88 13.96
CA ILE A 301 13.85 0.50 13.68
C ILE A 301 12.83 -0.17 12.75
N TYR A 302 11.55 -0.01 13.03
CA TYR A 302 10.45 -0.55 12.24
C TYR A 302 10.51 -0.07 10.78
N GLY A 303 10.60 1.24 10.55
CA GLY A 303 10.69 1.79 9.21
C GLY A 303 11.96 1.35 8.48
N ALA A 304 13.13 1.37 9.16
CA ALA A 304 14.38 0.92 8.56
C ALA A 304 14.34 -0.57 8.18
N ALA A 305 13.77 -1.42 9.02
CA ALA A 305 13.62 -2.84 8.73
C ALA A 305 12.70 -3.10 7.53
N ILE A 306 11.59 -2.34 7.40
CA ILE A 306 10.73 -2.44 6.22
C ILE A 306 11.52 -2.05 4.96
N GLY A 307 12.24 -0.92 4.97
CA GLY A 307 13.02 -0.46 3.81
C GLY A 307 14.07 -1.47 3.37
N LEU A 308 14.76 -2.10 4.32
CA LEU A 308 15.71 -3.19 4.07
C LEU A 308 15.03 -4.40 3.40
N ILE A 309 13.91 -4.87 3.97
CA ILE A 309 13.19 -6.04 3.42
C ILE A 309 12.64 -5.74 2.03
N VAL A 310 12.11 -4.54 1.81
CA VAL A 310 11.61 -4.11 0.49
C VAL A 310 12.74 -4.17 -0.54
N TYR A 311 13.94 -3.68 -0.21
CA TYR A 311 15.09 -3.78 -1.11
C TYR A 311 15.45 -5.24 -1.39
N LEU A 312 15.61 -6.07 -0.35
CA LEU A 312 15.99 -7.47 -0.49
C LEU A 312 15.00 -8.28 -1.36
N ILE A 313 13.70 -8.07 -1.18
CA ILE A 313 12.71 -8.78 -1.99
C ILE A 313 12.67 -8.25 -3.43
N ARG A 314 12.84 -6.95 -3.64
CA ARG A 314 12.90 -6.38 -4.99
C ARG A 314 14.09 -6.90 -5.78
N THR A 315 15.26 -7.01 -5.15
CA THR A 315 16.48 -7.47 -5.79
C THR A 315 16.54 -8.99 -5.90
N PHE A 316 16.33 -9.71 -4.80
CA PHE A 316 16.56 -11.16 -4.73
C PHE A 316 15.28 -12.01 -4.68
N GLY A 317 14.14 -11.43 -4.35
CA GLY A 317 12.89 -12.16 -4.19
C GLY A 317 12.19 -12.48 -5.52
N GLY A 318 11.11 -13.26 -5.48
CA GLY A 318 10.30 -13.62 -6.65
C GLY A 318 9.24 -12.59 -7.03
N PHE A 319 8.96 -11.61 -6.17
CA PHE A 319 7.91 -10.61 -6.41
C PHE A 319 8.50 -9.28 -6.87
N PRO A 320 7.85 -8.56 -7.80
CA PRO A 320 8.34 -7.29 -8.33
C PRO A 320 8.24 -6.16 -7.29
N ASP A 321 7.18 -6.10 -6.49
CA ASP A 321 7.05 -5.16 -5.38
C ASP A 321 6.85 -5.90 -4.04
N ALA A 322 7.47 -5.37 -3.00
CA ALA A 322 7.62 -6.05 -1.72
C ALA A 322 7.08 -5.25 -0.54
N VAL A 323 6.50 -4.08 -0.77
CA VAL A 323 6.08 -3.18 0.32
C VAL A 323 5.10 -3.87 1.27
N ALA A 324 4.10 -4.58 0.73
CA ALA A 324 3.12 -5.29 1.55
C ALA A 324 3.77 -6.42 2.38
N PHE A 325 4.66 -7.21 1.78
CA PHE A 325 5.41 -8.26 2.50
C PHE A 325 6.29 -7.66 3.59
N GLY A 326 7.04 -6.60 3.27
CA GLY A 326 7.91 -5.91 4.24
C GLY A 326 7.11 -5.42 5.45
N VAL A 327 5.99 -4.77 5.23
CA VAL A 327 5.12 -4.28 6.30
C VAL A 327 4.57 -5.44 7.15
N LEU A 328 4.04 -6.50 6.53
CA LEU A 328 3.49 -7.64 7.28
C LEU A 328 4.53 -8.39 8.09
N LEU A 329 5.72 -8.64 7.52
CA LEU A 329 6.79 -9.32 8.22
C LEU A 329 7.26 -8.54 9.45
N ILE A 330 7.40 -7.22 9.30
CA ILE A 330 7.82 -6.38 10.42
C ILE A 330 6.68 -6.13 11.41
N ASN A 331 5.42 -6.18 11.01
CA ASN A 331 4.30 -6.16 11.95
C ASN A 331 4.38 -7.31 12.97
N ILE A 332 4.83 -8.50 12.55
CA ILE A 332 5.07 -9.63 13.46
C ILE A 332 6.16 -9.28 14.51
N ALA A 333 7.16 -8.52 14.12
CA ALA A 333 8.26 -8.12 14.99
C ALA A 333 7.94 -6.91 15.90
N VAL A 334 6.83 -6.18 15.66
CA VAL A 334 6.46 -4.97 16.43
C VAL A 334 6.43 -5.22 17.94
N PRO A 335 5.81 -6.29 18.48
CA PRO A 335 5.81 -6.53 19.91
C PRO A 335 7.23 -6.65 20.50
N LEU A 336 8.15 -7.30 19.75
CA LEU A 336 9.55 -7.42 20.13
C LEU A 336 10.27 -6.07 20.08
N ILE A 337 10.06 -5.32 18.99
CA ILE A 337 10.63 -3.97 18.81
C ILE A 337 10.20 -3.06 19.96
N ASP A 338 8.90 -3.02 20.26
CA ASP A 338 8.36 -2.18 21.32
C ASP A 338 8.87 -2.60 22.69
N TYR A 339 8.97 -3.91 22.97
CA TYR A 339 9.52 -4.42 24.23
C TYR A 339 10.95 -3.91 24.50
N TYR A 340 11.84 -3.97 23.52
CA TYR A 340 13.23 -3.52 23.66
C TYR A 340 13.43 -2.01 23.56
N THR A 341 12.44 -1.27 23.05
CA THR A 341 12.54 0.18 22.85
C THR A 341 11.73 1.00 23.85
N GLN A 342 11.07 0.35 24.82
CA GLN A 342 10.33 1.04 25.88
C GLN A 342 11.24 2.02 26.65
N PRO A 343 10.76 3.25 26.93
CA PRO A 343 11.48 4.18 27.76
C PRO A 343 11.59 3.61 29.19
N ARG A 344 12.75 3.76 29.80
CA ARG A 344 12.97 3.32 31.20
C ARG A 344 12.04 4.10 32.12
N THR A 345 11.29 3.40 32.95
CA THR A 345 10.48 4.00 34.02
C THR A 345 11.39 4.48 35.14
N TYR A 346 11.07 5.65 35.72
CA TYR A 346 11.82 6.22 36.82
C TYR A 346 11.88 5.23 37.99
N GLY A 347 13.08 4.99 38.55
CA GLY A 347 13.31 4.09 39.71
C GLY A 347 13.66 2.64 39.36
N HIS A 348 13.64 2.20 38.12
CA HIS A 348 14.15 0.88 37.74
C HIS A 348 15.60 0.98 37.24
N GLY A 349 16.53 0.39 38.03
CA GLY A 349 17.93 0.22 37.62
C GLY A 349 18.05 -0.63 36.35
N ALA A 350 19.16 -0.48 35.64
CA ALA A 350 19.42 -1.30 34.45
C ALA A 350 19.36 -2.80 34.84
N VAL A 351 18.36 -3.52 34.31
CA VAL A 351 18.45 -4.98 34.23
C VAL A 351 19.61 -5.26 33.26
N LYS A 352 20.69 -5.81 33.76
CA LYS A 352 21.85 -6.27 32.99
C LYS A 352 21.48 -7.44 32.12
#